data_152412c3c40c28747157cad7c72403e8
#
_entry.id   152412c3c40c28747157cad7c72403e8
#
_cell.length_a   1.000
_cell.length_b   1.000
_cell.length_c   1.000
_cell.angle_alpha   90.00
_cell.angle_beta   90.00
_cell.angle_gamma   90.00
#
_symmetry.space_group_name_H-M   'P 1'
#
loop_
_entity.id
_entity.type
_entity.pdbx_description
1 polymer ?
#
loop_
_entity_poly.entity_id
_entity_poly.type
_entity_poly.pdbx_seq_one_letter_code
_entity_poly.pdbx_strand_id
1 'polypeptide(L)'
;MNALLAANAVAAVAGIAFALVGGARPAALSESGTPSAGERFYGWMYATRAVPLGVAALIAPLAWSGPASSLLLSAAAAAQVGDAAIGVATRTWTMIAGASLLTAVHTATAVATV
;
A
#
# COMPACT_ATOMS: atom_id res chain seq x y z
N MET A 1 8.50 10.21 18.48
CA MET A 1 8.15 9.93 17.06
C MET A 1 7.60 11.21 16.46
N ASN A 2 8.09 11.60 15.30
CA ASN A 2 7.58 12.81 14.65
C ASN A 2 6.27 12.52 13.87
N ALA A 3 5.57 13.59 13.48
CA ALA A 3 4.27 13.49 12.81
C ALA A 3 4.35 12.70 11.48
N LEU A 4 5.45 12.81 10.75
CA LEU A 4 5.63 12.10 9.49
C LEU A 4 5.75 10.59 9.69
N LEU A 5 6.51 10.13 10.68
CA LEU A 5 6.62 8.72 11.03
C LEU A 5 5.27 8.16 11.49
N ALA A 6 4.52 8.95 12.28
CA ALA A 6 3.17 8.57 12.69
C ALA A 6 2.22 8.45 11.48
N ALA A 7 2.26 9.41 10.57
CA ALA A 7 1.46 9.37 9.33
C ALA A 7 1.84 8.17 8.46
N ASN A 8 3.13 7.87 8.33
CA ASN A 8 3.61 6.70 7.60
C ASN A 8 3.13 5.39 8.24
N ALA A 9 3.18 5.28 9.57
CA ALA A 9 2.70 4.10 10.28
C ALA A 9 1.20 3.89 10.05
N VAL A 10 0.40 4.93 10.15
CA VAL A 10 -1.05 4.86 9.88
C VAL A 10 -1.32 4.47 8.43
N ALA A 11 -0.62 5.09 7.48
CA ALA A 11 -0.75 4.77 6.06
C ALA A 11 -0.38 3.31 5.76
N ALA A 12 0.72 2.81 6.32
CA ALA A 12 1.16 1.43 6.15
C ALA A 12 0.14 0.44 6.74
N VAL A 13 -0.37 0.69 7.93
CA VAL A 13 -1.41 -0.15 8.57
C VAL A 13 -2.70 -0.14 7.73
N ALA A 14 -3.13 1.02 7.24
CA ALA A 14 -4.30 1.11 6.37
C ALA A 14 -4.12 0.31 5.08
N GLY A 15 -2.94 0.39 4.46
CA GLY A 15 -2.61 -0.39 3.27
C GLY A 15 -2.62 -1.90 3.52
N ILE A 16 -2.05 -2.34 4.65
CA ILE A 16 -2.07 -3.74 5.08
C ILE A 16 -3.52 -4.23 5.29
N ALA A 17 -4.33 -3.45 6.00
CA ALA A 17 -5.73 -3.79 6.26
C ALA A 17 -6.53 -3.92 4.96
N PHE A 18 -6.36 -2.99 4.03
CA PHE A 18 -7.00 -3.03 2.72
C PHE A 18 -6.58 -4.28 1.92
N ALA A 19 -5.29 -4.62 1.94
CA ALA A 19 -4.76 -5.80 1.28
C ALA A 19 -5.30 -7.10 1.88
N LEU A 20 -5.42 -7.18 3.21
CA LEU A 20 -6.00 -8.33 3.90
C LEU A 20 -7.48 -8.50 3.54
N VAL A 21 -8.25 -7.42 3.46
CA VAL A 21 -9.64 -7.45 3.00
C VAL A 21 -9.72 -7.96 1.57
N GLY A 22 -8.86 -7.46 0.67
CA GLY A 22 -8.81 -7.91 -0.72
C GLY A 22 -8.51 -9.39 -0.88
N GLY A 23 -7.63 -9.94 -0.05
CA GLY A 23 -7.27 -11.36 -0.05
C GLY A 23 -8.30 -12.25 0.64
N ALA A 24 -8.78 -11.84 1.82
CA ALA A 24 -9.67 -12.66 2.66
C ALA A 24 -11.16 -12.52 2.29
N ARG A 25 -11.56 -11.34 1.80
CA ARG A 25 -12.94 -11.02 1.46
C ARG A 25 -13.02 -10.31 0.10
N PRO A 26 -12.67 -10.99 -1.00
CA PRO A 26 -12.63 -10.35 -2.32
C PRO A 26 -13.99 -9.78 -2.75
N ALA A 27 -15.11 -10.32 -2.25
CA ALA A 27 -16.44 -9.78 -2.50
C ALA A 27 -16.62 -8.34 -2.02
N ALA A 28 -15.90 -7.93 -0.96
CA ALA A 28 -15.97 -6.57 -0.43
C ALA A 28 -15.36 -5.53 -1.38
N LEU A 29 -14.44 -5.95 -2.26
CA LEU A 29 -13.77 -5.10 -3.24
C LEU A 29 -14.23 -5.35 -4.67
N SER A 30 -15.13 -6.30 -4.90
CA SER A 30 -15.72 -6.58 -6.20
C SER A 30 -16.87 -5.63 -6.48
N GLU A 31 -16.93 -5.07 -7.69
CA GLU A 31 -18.03 -4.19 -8.10
C GLU A 31 -19.38 -4.89 -8.09
N SER A 32 -19.40 -6.18 -8.46
CA SER A 32 -20.63 -6.99 -8.50
C SER A 32 -21.03 -7.59 -7.14
N GLY A 33 -20.14 -7.55 -6.14
CA GLY A 33 -20.30 -8.29 -4.88
C GLY A 33 -20.14 -9.80 -5.00
N THR A 34 -19.97 -10.31 -6.22
CA THR A 34 -19.79 -11.75 -6.52
C THR A 34 -18.48 -11.89 -7.32
N PRO A 35 -17.33 -12.08 -6.66
CA PRO A 35 -16.05 -12.10 -7.35
C PRO A 35 -15.91 -13.32 -8.25
N SER A 36 -15.36 -13.10 -9.45
CA SER A 36 -14.94 -14.19 -10.35
C SER A 36 -13.71 -14.91 -9.80
N ALA A 37 -13.35 -16.06 -10.39
CA ALA A 37 -12.12 -16.76 -10.06
C ALA A 37 -10.88 -15.87 -10.30
N GLY A 38 -10.89 -15.07 -11.38
CA GLY A 38 -9.83 -14.12 -11.68
C GLY A 38 -9.71 -13.01 -10.64
N GLU A 39 -10.83 -12.44 -10.20
CA GLU A 39 -10.83 -11.41 -9.14
C GLU A 39 -10.28 -11.96 -7.81
N ARG A 40 -10.64 -13.18 -7.43
CA ARG A 40 -10.09 -13.84 -6.24
C ARG A 40 -8.58 -14.07 -6.36
N PHE A 41 -8.13 -14.54 -7.51
CA PHE A 41 -6.70 -14.76 -7.78
C PHE A 41 -5.91 -13.45 -7.66
N TYR A 42 -6.38 -12.37 -8.27
CA TYR A 42 -5.73 -11.06 -8.16
C TYR A 42 -5.78 -10.50 -6.75
N GLY A 43 -6.86 -10.73 -6.00
CA GLY A 43 -6.94 -10.36 -4.60
C GLY A 43 -5.87 -11.05 -3.74
N TRP A 44 -5.61 -12.33 -3.97
CA TRP A 44 -4.54 -13.07 -3.31
C TRP A 44 -3.15 -12.57 -3.71
N MET A 45 -2.92 -12.36 -5.00
CA MET A 45 -1.65 -11.79 -5.48
C MET A 45 -1.39 -10.42 -4.89
N TYR A 46 -2.41 -9.58 -4.85
CA TYR A 46 -2.33 -8.27 -4.22
C TYR A 46 -1.95 -8.38 -2.74
N ALA A 47 -2.65 -9.21 -1.98
CA ALA A 47 -2.40 -9.38 -0.54
C ALA A 47 -1.00 -9.91 -0.25
N THR A 48 -0.54 -10.92 -1.00
CA THR A 48 0.79 -11.53 -0.80
C THR A 48 1.94 -10.58 -1.13
N ARG A 49 1.71 -9.57 -1.95
CA ARG A 49 2.66 -8.50 -2.25
C ARG A 49 2.53 -7.34 -1.26
N ALA A 50 1.32 -6.87 -1.06
CA ALA A 50 1.08 -5.62 -0.31
C ALA A 50 1.25 -5.79 1.20
N VAL A 51 0.96 -6.95 1.76
CA VAL A 51 1.11 -7.19 3.21
C VAL A 51 2.59 -7.17 3.62
N PRO A 52 3.49 -7.96 3.03
CA PRO A 52 4.92 -7.90 3.39
C PRO A 52 5.54 -6.54 3.14
N LEU A 53 5.19 -5.89 2.03
CA LEU A 53 5.71 -4.57 1.70
C LEU A 53 5.19 -3.50 2.67
N GLY A 54 3.93 -3.58 3.07
CA GLY A 54 3.34 -2.70 4.07
C GLY A 54 3.99 -2.89 5.45
N VAL A 55 4.27 -4.12 5.86
CA VAL A 55 4.99 -4.42 7.10
C VAL A 55 6.41 -3.83 7.06
N ALA A 56 7.10 -3.98 5.94
CA ALA A 56 8.42 -3.38 5.77
C ALA A 56 8.37 -1.85 5.83
N ALA A 57 7.41 -1.23 5.16
CA ALA A 57 7.21 0.22 5.18
C ALA A 57 6.82 0.75 6.57
N LEU A 58 6.13 -0.05 7.38
CA LEU A 58 5.80 0.28 8.76
C LEU A 58 7.03 0.24 9.66
N ILE A 59 7.78 -0.86 9.60
CA ILE A 59 8.85 -1.16 10.56
C ILE A 59 10.16 -0.42 10.21
N ALA A 60 10.53 -0.37 8.92
CA ALA A 60 11.83 0.13 8.50
C ALA A 60 12.16 1.53 9.04
N PRO A 61 11.30 2.55 8.89
CA PRO A 61 11.64 3.89 9.36
C PRO A 61 11.60 4.03 10.88
N LEU A 62 11.00 3.08 11.59
CA LEU A 62 10.99 3.05 13.06
C LEU A 62 12.22 2.37 13.64
N ALA A 63 12.76 1.37 12.94
CA ALA A 63 13.87 0.56 13.40
C ALA A 63 15.23 1.07 12.89
N TRP A 64 15.24 1.64 11.68
CA TRP A 64 16.48 2.07 11.03
C TRP A 64 16.32 3.43 10.38
N SER A 65 17.43 4.18 10.33
CA SER A 65 17.60 5.36 9.51
C SER A 65 18.58 5.05 8.37
N GLY A 66 18.55 5.84 7.32
CA GLY A 66 19.51 5.77 6.23
C GLY A 66 19.02 5.03 4.98
N PRO A 67 19.94 4.67 4.07
CA PRO A 67 19.60 4.24 2.71
C PRO A 67 18.70 3.01 2.62
N ALA A 68 18.85 2.05 3.54
CA ALA A 68 18.03 0.83 3.52
C ALA A 68 16.56 1.13 3.79
N SER A 69 16.27 1.95 4.79
CA SER A 69 14.91 2.37 5.11
C SER A 69 14.31 3.20 3.97
N SER A 70 15.08 4.15 3.44
CA SER A 70 14.66 4.97 2.30
C SER A 70 14.37 4.11 1.07
N LEU A 71 15.17 3.10 0.77
CA LEU A 71 14.95 2.18 -0.34
C LEU A 71 13.65 1.38 -0.18
N LEU A 72 13.39 0.83 1.01
CA LEU A 72 12.17 0.08 1.28
C LEU A 72 10.92 0.96 1.13
N LEU A 73 10.97 2.19 1.64
CA LEU A 73 9.87 3.14 1.50
C LEU A 73 9.68 3.58 0.04
N SER A 74 10.76 3.73 -0.71
CA SER A 74 10.70 4.03 -2.15
C SER A 74 10.07 2.88 -2.93
N ALA A 75 10.39 1.64 -2.59
CA ALA A 75 9.76 0.47 -3.18
C ALA A 75 8.25 0.42 -2.86
N ALA A 76 7.86 0.73 -1.63
CA ALA A 76 6.45 0.83 -1.25
C ALA A 76 5.74 1.94 -2.03
N ALA A 77 6.35 3.12 -2.16
CA ALA A 77 5.80 4.22 -2.95
C ALA A 77 5.64 3.83 -4.43
N ALA A 78 6.63 3.18 -5.02
CA ALA A 78 6.57 2.72 -6.41
C ALA A 78 5.43 1.71 -6.64
N ALA A 79 5.20 0.79 -5.69
CA ALA A 79 4.07 -0.13 -5.75
C ALA A 79 2.73 0.62 -5.73
N GLN A 80 2.62 1.67 -4.93
CA GLN A 80 1.40 2.50 -4.87
C GLN A 80 1.18 3.32 -6.13
N VAL A 81 2.24 3.76 -6.81
CA VAL A 81 2.12 4.38 -8.14
C VAL A 81 1.50 3.39 -9.14
N GLY A 82 1.94 2.12 -9.10
CA GLY A 82 1.34 1.06 -9.91
C GLY A 82 -0.14 0.85 -9.59
N ASP A 83 -0.49 0.81 -8.31
CA ASP A 83 -1.88 0.66 -7.88
C ASP A 83 -2.74 1.86 -8.30
N ALA A 84 -2.21 3.08 -8.24
CA ALA A 84 -2.89 4.28 -8.75
C ALA A 84 -3.11 4.21 -10.28
N ALA A 85 -2.13 3.73 -11.02
CA ALA A 85 -2.25 3.55 -12.47
C ALA A 85 -3.33 2.52 -12.83
N ILE A 86 -3.41 1.42 -12.10
CA ILE A 86 -4.49 0.43 -12.22
C ILE A 86 -5.83 1.08 -11.89
N GLY A 87 -5.89 1.87 -10.83
CA GLY A 87 -7.09 2.62 -10.46
C GLY A 87 -7.58 3.54 -11.56
N VAL A 88 -6.67 4.25 -12.23
CA VAL A 88 -7.00 5.09 -13.39
C VAL A 88 -7.54 4.24 -14.54
N ALA A 89 -6.88 3.15 -14.88
CA ALA A 89 -7.29 2.26 -15.96
C ALA A 89 -8.66 1.62 -15.71
N THR A 90 -8.99 1.32 -14.46
CA THR A 90 -10.25 0.69 -14.06
C THR A 90 -11.30 1.70 -13.57
N ARG A 91 -10.98 3.00 -13.56
CA ARG A 91 -11.83 4.08 -13.03
C ARG A 91 -12.29 3.85 -11.59
N THR A 92 -11.41 3.31 -10.78
CA THR A 92 -11.64 3.04 -9.35
C THR A 92 -11.12 4.21 -8.51
N TRP A 93 -11.95 5.20 -8.27
CA TRP A 93 -11.56 6.47 -7.65
C TRP A 93 -11.01 6.31 -6.23
N THR A 94 -11.56 5.40 -5.44
CA THR A 94 -11.08 5.11 -4.08
C THR A 94 -9.67 4.53 -4.09
N MET A 95 -9.35 3.68 -5.07
CA MET A 95 -8.01 3.13 -5.28
C MET A 95 -7.03 4.25 -5.68
N ILE A 96 -7.44 5.12 -6.60
CA ILE A 96 -6.61 6.27 -7.02
C ILE A 96 -6.28 7.16 -5.82
N ALA A 97 -7.30 7.56 -5.05
CA ALA A 97 -7.12 8.43 -3.89
C ALA A 97 -6.24 7.78 -2.82
N GLY A 98 -6.52 6.54 -2.45
CA GLY A 98 -5.77 5.81 -1.43
C GLY A 98 -4.32 5.57 -1.84
N ALA A 99 -4.09 5.04 -3.04
CA ALA A 99 -2.75 4.78 -3.54
C ALA A 99 -1.93 6.07 -3.71
N SER A 100 -2.54 7.15 -4.19
CA SER A 100 -1.87 8.44 -4.32
C SER A 100 -1.47 9.02 -2.96
N LEU A 101 -2.32 8.90 -1.96
CA LEU A 101 -2.01 9.33 -0.60
C LEU A 101 -0.85 8.51 0.00
N LEU A 102 -0.90 7.18 -0.14
CA LEU A 102 0.19 6.31 0.33
C LEU A 102 1.50 6.61 -0.39
N THR A 103 1.45 6.86 -1.70
CA THR A 103 2.63 7.28 -2.48
C THR A 103 3.25 8.54 -1.88
N ALA A 104 2.44 9.58 -1.63
CA ALA A 104 2.92 10.83 -1.07
C ALA A 104 3.56 10.64 0.31
N VAL A 105 2.91 9.91 1.20
CA VAL A 105 3.39 9.69 2.58
C VAL A 105 4.68 8.85 2.57
N HIS A 106 4.71 7.75 1.83
CA HIS A 106 5.91 6.90 1.76
C HIS A 106 7.09 7.63 1.12
N THR A 107 6.85 8.41 0.07
CA THR A 107 7.90 9.21 -0.58
C THR A 107 8.46 10.28 0.37
N ALA A 108 7.59 11.02 1.04
CA ALA A 108 8.02 12.02 2.01
C ALA A 108 8.85 11.39 3.14
N THR A 109 8.41 10.24 3.64
CA THR A 109 9.14 9.51 4.69
C THR A 109 10.47 8.97 4.16
N ALA A 110 10.51 8.45 2.93
CA ALA A 110 11.74 7.97 2.31
C ALA A 110 12.80 9.09 2.22
N VAL A 111 12.38 10.28 1.80
CA VAL A 111 13.28 11.46 1.71
C VAL A 111 13.75 11.89 3.10
N ALA A 112 12.88 11.86 4.09
CA ALA A 112 13.20 12.29 5.45
C ALA A 112 14.09 11.29 6.21
N THR A 113 14.19 10.04 5.77
CA THR A 113 14.95 8.97 6.45
C THR A 113 16.30 8.66 5.82
N VAL A 114 16.67 9.35 4.77
CA VAL A 114 17.97 9.19 4.09
C VAL A 114 19.15 9.47 5.03
#